data_4f5763bb417f6aa7cc5fabfa0a79b5ae
#
_entry.id   4f5763bb417f6aa7cc5fabfa0a79b5ae
#
_cell.length_a   1.000
_cell.length_b   1.000
_cell.length_c   1.000
_cell.angle_alpha   90.00
_cell.angle_beta   90.00
_cell.angle_gamma   90.00
#
_symmetry.space_group_name_H-M   'P 1'
#
loop_
_entity.id
_entity.type
_entity.pdbx_description
1 polymer ?
#
loop_
_entity_poly.entity_id
_entity_poly.type
_entity_poly.pdbx_seq_one_letter_code
_entity_poly.pdbx_strand_id
1 'polypeptide(L)'
;TGLYAMLPEVMAGEALVDQENGMGGKMADGRVGTVGSVVYLDDAAFDDYAKSLGLDPADFRDPAHLRAIALAQGYGNNGSVYQLLNVLREPGTLEALTAVTYHGEPAAGIGVGATSGEGNAEAFAFQPYLEGDDDGVEWFPLEEAEVQTVSVEVVALAEEAPAIASARGEGLQLIVPESMAAYQSFGSTSPIFYSYFDSADGDHGALAEELATAGSAYFHDKSPYGLAFYSFNDYIEQRDSNQMIATVVNVFCLLFAVILALIAMANAFNTVTNSLILRRREFAVMKSVGLSNRQFRAMVAEECVAWCIRGLVPGVLLSLFVSFLLWQVISGSVTGLPFTLPW
;
A
#
# COMPACT_ATOMS: atom_id res chain seq x y z
N THR A 1 3.64 -12.24 13.57
CA THR A 1 3.11 -12.29 14.96
C THR A 1 2.50 -10.94 15.29
N GLY A 2 1.33 -10.93 15.94
CA GLY A 2 0.68 -9.70 16.38
C GLY A 2 1.53 -8.94 17.39
N LEU A 3 1.48 -7.63 17.34
CA LEU A 3 2.18 -6.70 18.23
C LEU A 3 1.15 -5.73 18.82
N TYR A 4 1.21 -5.56 20.12
CA TYR A 4 0.54 -4.48 20.84
C TYR A 4 1.61 -3.61 21.47
N ALA A 5 1.63 -2.33 21.16
CA ALA A 5 2.70 -1.45 21.57
C ALA A 5 2.20 -0.11 22.10
N MET A 6 2.95 0.43 23.06
CA MET A 6 2.77 1.80 23.56
C MET A 6 4.05 2.59 23.23
N LEU A 7 3.87 3.74 22.64
CA LEU A 7 4.99 4.58 22.21
C LEU A 7 4.78 6.05 22.62
N PRO A 8 5.86 6.80 22.81
CA PRO A 8 5.79 8.23 23.03
C PRO A 8 5.10 8.93 21.84
N GLU A 9 4.26 9.94 22.10
CA GLU A 9 3.54 10.68 21.05
C GLU A 9 4.48 11.26 19.99
N VAL A 10 5.70 11.61 20.35
CA VAL A 10 6.72 12.14 19.44
C VAL A 10 7.10 11.16 18.33
N MET A 11 7.11 9.85 18.63
CA MET A 11 7.38 8.80 17.65
C MET A 11 6.18 8.52 16.74
N ALA A 12 4.97 8.80 17.21
CA ALA A 12 3.73 8.43 16.52
C ALA A 12 3.51 9.27 15.28
N GLY A 13 3.25 8.61 14.14
CA GLY A 13 2.80 9.24 12.91
C GLY A 13 1.33 9.65 12.96
N GLU A 14 0.88 10.35 11.92
CA GLU A 14 -0.50 10.83 11.82
C GLU A 14 -1.51 9.68 11.88
N ALA A 15 -1.15 8.54 11.29
CA ALA A 15 -1.98 7.34 11.28
C ALA A 15 -2.35 6.81 12.67
N LEU A 16 -1.47 7.01 13.65
CA LEU A 16 -1.68 6.54 15.02
C LEU A 16 -2.33 7.58 15.93
N VAL A 17 -2.19 8.86 15.60
CA VAL A 17 -2.73 9.95 16.41
C VAL A 17 -4.13 10.35 15.95
N ASP A 18 -4.42 10.16 14.65
CA ASP A 18 -5.72 10.45 14.07
C ASP A 18 -6.67 9.27 14.28
N GLN A 19 -7.66 9.50 15.11
CA GLN A 19 -8.66 8.51 15.53
C GLN A 19 -9.54 7.99 14.40
N GLU A 20 -9.64 8.73 13.28
CA GLU A 20 -10.41 8.30 12.11
C GLU A 20 -9.79 7.07 11.41
N ASN A 21 -8.49 6.84 11.61
CA ASN A 21 -7.78 5.76 10.94
C ASN A 21 -7.79 4.42 11.70
N GLY A 22 -8.25 4.39 12.95
CA GLY A 22 -8.42 3.17 13.75
C GLY A 22 -7.14 2.37 14.06
N MET A 23 -5.94 2.94 13.81
CA MET A 23 -4.65 2.26 13.97
C MET A 23 -3.96 2.53 15.31
N GLY A 24 -4.39 3.55 16.03
CA GLY A 24 -3.83 3.96 17.30
C GLY A 24 -4.85 4.66 18.17
N GLY A 25 -4.54 4.74 19.47
CA GLY A 25 -5.34 5.45 20.45
C GLY A 25 -4.45 6.20 21.41
N LYS A 26 -4.84 7.44 21.75
CA LYS A 26 -4.13 8.24 22.73
C LYS A 26 -4.51 7.77 24.14
N MET A 27 -3.51 7.53 24.97
CA MET A 27 -3.68 7.10 26.36
C MET A 27 -3.72 8.29 27.31
N ALA A 28 -4.28 8.10 28.50
CA ALA A 28 -4.40 9.16 29.51
C ALA A 28 -3.04 9.72 29.98
N ASP A 29 -1.98 8.91 29.92
CA ASP A 29 -0.61 9.30 30.26
C ASP A 29 0.13 10.03 29.13
N GLY A 30 -0.51 10.26 27.98
CA GLY A 30 0.05 10.94 26.81
C GLY A 30 0.82 10.04 25.86
N ARG A 31 0.91 8.73 26.13
CA ARG A 31 1.43 7.75 25.15
C ARG A 31 0.38 7.45 24.10
N VAL A 32 0.81 6.78 23.04
CA VAL A 32 -0.07 6.28 21.98
C VAL A 32 0.00 4.76 21.97
N GLY A 33 -1.14 4.11 22.16
CA GLY A 33 -1.30 2.68 21.99
C GLY A 33 -1.55 2.35 20.53
N THR A 34 -0.99 1.25 20.02
CA THR A 34 -1.18 0.79 18.65
C THR A 34 -1.12 -0.73 18.55
N VAL A 35 -1.78 -1.23 17.53
CA VAL A 35 -1.63 -2.61 17.09
C VAL A 35 -0.70 -2.67 15.87
N GLY A 36 -0.07 -3.82 15.70
CA GLY A 36 0.86 -4.02 14.61
C GLY A 36 1.30 -5.45 14.48
N SER A 37 2.44 -5.66 13.85
CA SER A 37 3.01 -6.98 13.66
C SER A 37 4.53 -6.96 13.80
N VAL A 38 5.07 -8.11 14.23
CA VAL A 38 6.50 -8.38 14.17
C VAL A 38 6.77 -9.36 13.04
N VAL A 39 7.66 -8.96 12.16
CA VAL A 39 8.15 -9.77 11.05
C VAL A 39 9.52 -10.28 11.40
N TYR A 40 9.62 -11.58 11.59
CA TYR A 40 10.90 -12.28 11.79
C TYR A 40 11.44 -12.66 10.42
N LEU A 41 12.55 -12.05 10.03
CA LEU A 41 13.26 -12.42 8.82
C LEU A 41 14.28 -13.51 9.11
N ASP A 42 14.46 -14.43 8.17
CA ASP A 42 15.66 -15.27 8.14
C ASP A 42 16.91 -14.43 8.38
N ASP A 43 17.83 -14.94 9.17
CA ASP A 43 19.01 -14.18 9.63
C ASP A 43 19.86 -13.64 8.47
N ALA A 44 19.98 -14.38 7.37
CA ALA A 44 20.73 -13.93 6.20
C ALA A 44 20.00 -12.81 5.46
N ALA A 45 18.70 -12.94 5.29
CA ALA A 45 17.85 -11.91 4.69
C ALA A 45 17.80 -10.63 5.55
N PHE A 46 17.76 -10.79 6.87
CA PHE A 46 17.83 -9.65 7.79
C PHE A 46 19.18 -8.93 7.70
N ASP A 47 20.28 -9.67 7.64
CA ASP A 47 21.63 -9.11 7.51
C ASP A 47 21.77 -8.26 6.26
N ASP A 48 21.28 -8.76 5.13
CA ASP A 48 21.34 -8.04 3.87
C ASP A 48 20.43 -6.79 3.90
N TYR A 49 19.26 -6.90 4.53
CA TYR A 49 18.35 -5.78 4.69
C TYR A 49 18.93 -4.69 5.61
N ALA A 50 19.45 -5.05 6.78
CA ALA A 50 20.09 -4.12 7.71
C ALA A 50 21.28 -3.39 7.06
N LYS A 51 22.15 -4.14 6.34
CA LYS A 51 23.29 -3.55 5.59
C LYS A 51 22.82 -2.58 4.50
N SER A 52 21.71 -2.87 3.83
CA SER A 52 21.15 -1.96 2.80
C SER A 52 20.74 -0.62 3.38
N LEU A 53 20.38 -0.59 4.67
CA LEU A 53 20.04 0.61 5.43
C LEU A 53 21.28 1.23 6.13
N GLY A 54 22.48 0.66 5.96
CA GLY A 54 23.71 1.13 6.58
C GLY A 54 23.85 0.77 8.07
N LEU A 55 23.11 -0.25 8.54
CA LEU A 55 23.13 -0.71 9.93
C LEU A 55 24.02 -1.95 10.10
N ASP A 56 24.57 -2.14 11.30
CA ASP A 56 25.28 -3.37 11.65
C ASP A 56 24.28 -4.43 12.15
N PRO A 57 24.15 -5.58 11.46
CA PRO A 57 23.23 -6.63 11.88
C PRO A 57 23.54 -7.20 13.29
N ALA A 58 24.80 -7.12 13.75
CA ALA A 58 25.18 -7.63 15.06
C ALA A 58 24.48 -6.88 16.21
N ASP A 59 24.14 -5.61 16.00
CA ASP A 59 23.46 -4.77 16.99
C ASP A 59 22.04 -5.26 17.31
N PHE A 60 21.46 -6.11 16.48
CA PHE A 60 20.09 -6.62 16.62
C PHE A 60 20.01 -8.01 17.28
N ARG A 61 21.14 -8.56 17.73
CA ARG A 61 21.22 -9.93 18.29
C ARG A 61 21.50 -9.96 19.80
N ASP A 62 21.33 -8.85 20.50
CA ASP A 62 21.46 -8.78 21.95
C ASP A 62 20.11 -9.04 22.64
N PRO A 63 19.95 -10.19 23.34
CA PRO A 63 18.71 -10.48 24.05
C PRO A 63 18.40 -9.53 25.23
N ALA A 64 19.43 -8.84 25.74
CA ALA A 64 19.27 -7.87 26.84
C ALA A 64 18.76 -6.51 26.33
N HIS A 65 19.00 -6.21 25.06
CA HIS A 65 18.61 -4.93 24.42
C HIS A 65 17.92 -5.21 23.10
N LEU A 66 16.60 -5.39 23.16
CA LEU A 66 15.82 -5.71 21.98
C LEU A 66 15.78 -4.52 21.02
N ARG A 67 16.26 -4.74 19.81
CA ARG A 67 16.31 -3.74 18.74
C ARG A 67 15.53 -4.21 17.52
N ALA A 68 14.89 -3.26 16.84
CA ALA A 68 14.13 -3.53 15.63
C ALA A 68 14.33 -2.43 14.59
N ILE A 69 14.14 -2.78 13.33
CA ILE A 69 13.89 -1.83 12.25
C ILE A 69 12.37 -1.72 12.12
N ALA A 70 11.82 -0.52 11.99
CA ALA A 70 10.39 -0.35 11.77
C ALA A 70 10.11 0.21 10.38
N LEU A 71 8.96 -0.15 9.80
CA LEU A 71 8.47 0.54 8.62
C LEU A 71 7.89 1.90 9.02
N ALA A 72 8.32 2.97 8.32
CA ALA A 72 7.80 4.32 8.53
C ALA A 72 6.31 4.42 8.21
N GLN A 73 5.85 3.59 7.26
CA GLN A 73 4.50 3.59 6.74
C GLN A 73 3.86 2.21 6.85
N GLY A 74 2.57 2.21 7.16
CA GLY A 74 1.72 1.01 7.21
C GLY A 74 0.38 1.26 6.52
N TYR A 75 -0.31 0.19 6.15
CA TYR A 75 -1.67 0.31 5.65
C TYR A 75 -2.63 0.62 6.79
N GLY A 76 -3.51 1.59 6.54
CA GLY A 76 -4.65 1.89 7.39
C GLY A 76 -5.94 1.73 6.60
N ASN A 77 -7.01 1.33 7.30
CA ASN A 77 -8.34 1.19 6.74
C ASN A 77 -9.32 2.06 7.54
N ASN A 78 -9.83 3.10 6.91
CA ASN A 78 -10.84 3.97 7.51
C ASN A 78 -12.29 3.46 7.30
N GLY A 79 -12.45 2.16 6.98
CA GLY A 79 -13.74 1.54 6.68
C GLY A 79 -14.18 1.65 5.22
N SER A 80 -13.53 2.48 4.41
CA SER A 80 -13.89 2.70 3.00
C SER A 80 -12.72 2.52 2.04
N VAL A 81 -11.51 2.86 2.47
CA VAL A 81 -10.31 2.86 1.61
C VAL A 81 -9.10 2.37 2.40
N TYR A 82 -8.35 1.45 1.81
CA TYR A 82 -6.99 1.13 2.26
C TYR A 82 -6.02 2.19 1.75
N GLN A 83 -5.30 2.82 2.65
CA GLN A 83 -4.31 3.83 2.30
C GLN A 83 -3.00 3.60 3.07
N LEU A 84 -1.90 3.99 2.46
CA LEU A 84 -0.59 3.96 3.10
C LEU A 84 -0.39 5.24 3.89
N LEU A 85 -0.21 5.12 5.20
CA LEU A 85 -0.14 6.23 6.13
C LEU A 85 1.19 6.21 6.89
N ASN A 86 1.64 7.39 7.34
CA ASN A 86 2.81 7.48 8.20
C ASN A 86 2.46 6.97 9.60
N VAL A 87 3.06 5.85 9.97
CA VAL A 87 2.87 5.18 11.28
C VAL A 87 3.87 5.71 12.30
N LEU A 88 5.13 5.85 11.90
CA LEU A 88 6.19 6.42 12.74
C LEU A 88 6.82 7.63 12.05
N ARG A 89 7.19 8.63 12.89
CA ARG A 89 7.88 9.86 12.45
C ARG A 89 9.37 9.80 12.70
N GLU A 90 9.77 9.21 13.82
CA GLU A 90 11.17 9.13 14.23
C GLU A 90 11.45 7.81 14.97
N PRO A 91 12.71 7.33 14.96
CA PRO A 91 13.15 6.21 15.77
C PRO A 91 13.06 6.51 17.26
N GLY A 92 13.04 5.48 18.08
CA GLY A 92 13.01 5.63 19.55
C GLY A 92 12.64 4.34 20.24
N THR A 93 12.33 4.42 21.52
CA THR A 93 11.98 3.25 22.32
C THR A 93 10.47 3.17 22.51
N LEU A 94 9.90 2.01 22.24
CA LEU A 94 8.52 1.67 22.51
C LEU A 94 8.43 0.54 23.55
N GLU A 95 7.27 0.40 24.16
CA GLU A 95 6.95 -0.71 25.06
C GLU A 95 5.99 -1.67 24.35
N ALA A 96 6.44 -2.89 24.09
CA ALA A 96 5.61 -3.96 23.57
C ALA A 96 4.94 -4.72 24.72
N LEU A 97 3.63 -4.95 24.61
CA LEU A 97 2.90 -5.73 25.61
C LEU A 97 3.18 -7.22 25.42
N THR A 98 3.53 -7.90 26.51
CA THR A 98 3.76 -9.34 26.51
C THR A 98 2.62 -10.11 27.20
N ALA A 99 1.93 -9.49 28.15
CA ALA A 99 0.74 -10.05 28.76
C ALA A 99 -0.16 -8.93 29.29
N VAL A 100 -1.47 -9.17 29.26
CA VAL A 100 -2.49 -8.32 29.85
C VAL A 100 -3.39 -9.18 30.71
N THR A 101 -3.58 -8.77 31.96
CA THR A 101 -4.39 -9.51 32.95
C THR A 101 -5.39 -8.55 33.57
N TYR A 102 -6.65 -8.97 33.68
CA TYR A 102 -7.70 -8.21 34.30
C TYR A 102 -8.38 -9.05 35.39
N HIS A 103 -8.39 -8.55 36.63
CA HIS A 103 -8.87 -9.27 37.79
C HIS A 103 -8.29 -10.71 37.93
N GLY A 104 -7.06 -10.90 37.50
CA GLY A 104 -6.36 -12.21 37.53
C GLY A 104 -6.63 -13.13 36.36
N GLU A 105 -7.46 -12.70 35.39
CA GLU A 105 -7.74 -13.45 34.17
C GLU A 105 -6.97 -12.86 32.97
N PRO A 106 -6.41 -13.71 32.09
CA PRO A 106 -5.70 -13.22 30.91
C PRO A 106 -6.69 -12.59 29.91
N ALA A 107 -6.31 -11.52 29.27
CA ALA A 107 -7.09 -10.90 28.20
C ALA A 107 -7.14 -11.81 26.97
N ALA A 108 -8.33 -12.01 26.41
CA ALA A 108 -8.53 -12.80 25.20
C ALA A 108 -8.06 -12.07 23.94
N GLY A 109 -8.11 -10.74 23.97
CA GLY A 109 -7.68 -9.88 22.86
C GLY A 109 -7.41 -8.46 23.34
N ILE A 110 -6.63 -7.74 22.55
CA ILE A 110 -6.32 -6.34 22.74
C ILE A 110 -6.67 -5.65 21.42
N GLY A 111 -7.37 -4.55 21.50
CA GLY A 111 -7.76 -3.76 20.35
C GLY A 111 -7.43 -2.29 20.56
N VAL A 112 -7.44 -1.57 19.46
CA VAL A 112 -7.44 -0.10 19.47
C VAL A 112 -8.83 0.34 19.05
N GLY A 113 -9.52 1.07 19.89
CA GLY A 113 -10.86 1.52 19.58
C GLY A 113 -11.39 2.51 20.59
N ALA A 114 -12.40 3.26 20.17
CA ALA A 114 -13.20 4.01 21.08
C ALA A 114 -14.03 3.05 21.93
N THR A 115 -13.83 3.05 23.22
CA THR A 115 -14.89 2.57 24.12
C THR A 115 -16.11 3.43 23.85
N SER A 116 -17.25 2.81 23.57
CA SER A 116 -18.50 3.48 23.20
C SER A 116 -19.05 4.35 24.35
N GLY A 117 -18.53 5.55 24.46
CA GLY A 117 -18.98 6.60 25.36
C GLY A 117 -18.71 7.93 24.71
N GLU A 118 -19.76 8.64 24.43
CA GLU A 118 -19.81 9.99 23.88
C GLU A 118 -18.46 10.74 23.76
N GLY A 119 -17.83 10.69 22.62
CA GLY A 119 -17.05 11.81 22.10
C GLY A 119 -15.56 11.84 22.32
N ASN A 120 -14.91 10.88 22.98
CA ASN A 120 -13.45 10.79 23.01
C ASN A 120 -13.04 9.34 22.80
N ALA A 121 -12.32 9.10 21.71
CA ALA A 121 -11.60 7.84 21.53
C ALA A 121 -10.43 7.83 22.53
N GLU A 122 -10.75 7.54 23.75
CA GLU A 122 -9.77 7.25 24.76
C GLU A 122 -9.54 5.75 24.71
N ALA A 123 -8.28 5.45 24.66
CA ALA A 123 -7.78 4.23 25.17
C ALA A 123 -7.67 3.09 24.17
N PHE A 124 -6.50 2.69 24.11
CA PHE A 124 -6.07 1.34 23.86
C PHE A 124 -6.84 0.41 24.82
N ALA A 125 -7.78 -0.35 24.29
CA ALA A 125 -8.70 -1.14 25.08
C ALA A 125 -8.33 -2.63 24.97
N PHE A 126 -8.70 -3.41 25.97
CA PHE A 126 -8.52 -4.85 25.97
C PHE A 126 -9.85 -5.54 26.26
N GLN A 127 -9.94 -6.80 25.87
CA GLN A 127 -11.08 -7.66 26.16
C GLN A 127 -10.62 -8.79 27.07
N PRO A 128 -11.13 -8.92 28.30
CA PRO A 128 -10.85 -10.07 29.13
C PRO A 128 -11.52 -11.32 28.55
N TYR A 129 -10.92 -12.46 28.79
CA TYR A 129 -11.56 -13.75 28.51
C TYR A 129 -12.59 -14.05 29.61
N LEU A 130 -13.85 -14.01 29.26
CA LEU A 130 -14.94 -14.45 30.16
C LEU A 130 -15.45 -15.79 29.61
N GLU A 131 -15.20 -16.86 30.36
CA GLU A 131 -15.69 -18.19 30.02
C GLU A 131 -17.21 -18.25 30.24
N GLY A 132 -17.98 -18.27 29.16
CA GLY A 132 -19.41 -18.54 29.22
C GLY A 132 -20.38 -17.41 28.93
N ASP A 133 -19.94 -16.23 28.57
CA ASP A 133 -20.83 -15.13 28.18
C ASP A 133 -20.83 -14.92 26.67
N ASP A 134 -21.90 -15.35 26.03
CA ASP A 134 -22.11 -15.29 24.58
C ASP A 134 -22.72 -13.94 24.13
N ASP A 135 -22.96 -13.00 25.07
CA ASP A 135 -23.84 -11.86 24.86
C ASP A 135 -23.15 -10.49 24.78
N GLY A 136 -21.87 -10.41 24.62
CA GLY A 136 -21.28 -9.08 24.36
C GLY A 136 -19.78 -8.98 24.64
N VAL A 137 -19.07 -8.52 23.64
CA VAL A 137 -17.66 -8.13 23.76
C VAL A 137 -17.59 -6.82 24.55
N GLU A 138 -17.18 -6.87 25.80
CA GLU A 138 -16.95 -5.68 26.61
C GLU A 138 -15.46 -5.30 26.54
N TRP A 139 -15.19 -4.05 26.21
CA TRP A 139 -13.84 -3.50 26.08
C TRP A 139 -13.54 -2.59 27.27
N PHE A 140 -12.38 -2.79 27.87
CA PHE A 140 -11.92 -2.02 29.02
C PHE A 140 -10.69 -1.19 28.66
N PRO A 141 -10.52 0.02 29.26
CA PRO A 141 -9.30 0.79 29.13
C PRO A 141 -8.10 -0.02 29.62
N LEU A 142 -6.98 0.06 28.90
CA LEU A 142 -5.78 -0.70 29.28
C LEU A 142 -5.21 -0.27 30.62
N GLU A 143 -5.49 0.96 31.06
CA GLU A 143 -5.09 1.50 32.37
C GLU A 143 -5.73 0.76 33.55
N GLU A 144 -6.84 0.07 33.33
CA GLU A 144 -7.52 -0.75 34.35
C GLU A 144 -6.96 -2.17 34.48
N ALA A 145 -6.02 -2.54 33.59
CA ALA A 145 -5.41 -3.86 33.55
C ALA A 145 -3.98 -3.87 34.11
N GLU A 146 -3.58 -5.05 34.59
CA GLU A 146 -2.18 -5.34 34.90
C GLU A 146 -1.46 -5.73 33.60
N VAL A 147 -0.46 -4.94 33.18
CA VAL A 147 0.26 -5.16 31.94
C VAL A 147 1.71 -5.54 32.21
N GLN A 148 2.21 -6.48 31.41
CA GLN A 148 3.63 -6.77 31.33
C GLN A 148 4.14 -6.26 29.98
N THR A 149 5.25 -5.55 30.02
CA THR A 149 5.85 -4.94 28.83
C THR A 149 7.32 -5.31 28.68
N VAL A 150 7.81 -5.20 27.47
CA VAL A 150 9.22 -5.26 27.14
C VAL A 150 9.59 -4.05 26.30
N SER A 151 10.72 -3.42 26.60
CA SER A 151 11.23 -2.30 25.82
C SER A 151 11.87 -2.77 24.53
N VAL A 152 11.51 -2.14 23.43
CA VAL A 152 12.10 -2.37 22.11
C VAL A 152 12.59 -1.05 21.54
N GLU A 153 13.88 -1.00 21.21
CA GLU A 153 14.49 0.15 20.56
C GLU A 153 14.30 0.05 19.05
N VAL A 154 13.53 0.97 18.47
CA VAL A 154 13.47 1.16 17.01
C VAL A 154 14.70 1.97 16.61
N VAL A 155 15.65 1.31 15.97
CA VAL A 155 16.96 1.91 15.60
C VAL A 155 16.83 2.76 14.34
N ALA A 156 15.99 2.32 13.40
CA ALA A 156 15.81 2.99 12.12
C ALA A 156 14.38 2.82 11.58
N LEU A 157 13.97 3.80 10.78
CA LEU A 157 12.74 3.75 10.00
C LEU A 157 13.08 3.46 8.55
N ALA A 158 12.48 2.43 7.99
CA ALA A 158 12.62 2.06 6.60
C ALA A 158 11.38 2.48 5.80
N GLU A 159 11.61 3.02 4.60
CA GLU A 159 10.52 3.39 3.68
C GLU A 159 10.00 2.18 2.90
N GLU A 160 10.87 1.21 2.63
CA GLU A 160 10.55 0.01 1.88
C GLU A 160 10.64 -1.24 2.77
N ALA A 161 9.63 -2.11 2.63
CA ALA A 161 9.68 -3.42 3.26
C ALA A 161 10.76 -4.30 2.62
N PRO A 162 11.36 -5.25 3.36
CA PRO A 162 12.26 -6.23 2.75
C PRO A 162 11.57 -6.95 1.60
N ALA A 163 12.32 -7.28 0.55
CA ALA A 163 11.77 -7.92 -0.66
C ALA A 163 11.03 -9.24 -0.37
N ILE A 164 11.41 -9.91 0.72
CA ILE A 164 10.82 -11.18 1.18
C ILE A 164 9.58 -10.95 2.06
N ALA A 165 9.45 -9.79 2.71
CA ALA A 165 8.27 -9.44 3.47
C ALA A 165 7.20 -8.89 2.51
N SER A 166 6.45 -9.76 1.88
CA SER A 166 5.57 -9.46 0.75
C SER A 166 4.36 -8.58 1.08
N ALA A 167 4.13 -8.24 2.32
CA ALA A 167 3.02 -7.38 2.67
C ALA A 167 3.43 -6.37 3.73
N ARG A 168 3.33 -5.11 3.39
CA ARG A 168 3.12 -4.10 4.43
C ARG A 168 1.82 -4.48 5.13
N GLY A 169 1.89 -4.77 6.42
CA GLY A 169 0.72 -5.04 7.25
C GLY A 169 -0.01 -3.77 7.64
N GLU A 170 -1.13 -3.96 8.29
CA GLU A 170 -1.82 -2.86 8.94
C GLU A 170 -1.04 -2.40 10.18
N GLY A 171 -1.01 -1.10 10.40
CA GLY A 171 -0.40 -0.48 11.57
C GLY A 171 1.14 -0.57 11.63
N LEU A 172 1.63 -0.65 12.85
CA LEU A 172 3.06 -0.70 13.15
C LEU A 172 3.67 -2.05 12.74
N GLN A 173 4.77 -2.02 11.98
CA GLN A 173 5.52 -3.23 11.66
C GLN A 173 6.96 -3.11 12.15
N LEU A 174 7.37 -4.06 12.98
CA LEU A 174 8.74 -4.25 13.42
C LEU A 174 9.38 -5.40 12.66
N ILE A 175 10.60 -5.21 12.21
CA ILE A 175 11.40 -6.19 11.48
C ILE A 175 12.60 -6.55 12.34
N VAL A 176 12.73 -7.84 12.62
CA VAL A 176 13.75 -8.40 13.52
C VAL A 176 14.33 -9.70 12.95
N PRO A 177 15.55 -10.10 13.29
CA PRO A 177 16.10 -11.38 12.86
C PRO A 177 15.39 -12.56 13.52
N GLU A 178 15.25 -13.67 12.81
CA GLU A 178 14.57 -14.89 13.29
C GLU A 178 15.23 -15.47 14.55
N SER A 179 16.54 -15.37 14.66
CA SER A 179 17.29 -15.82 15.86
C SER A 179 16.84 -15.15 17.16
N MET A 180 16.19 -13.99 17.07
CA MET A 180 15.65 -13.27 18.24
C MET A 180 14.23 -13.69 18.60
N ALA A 181 13.54 -14.48 17.80
CA ALA A 181 12.15 -14.90 18.04
C ALA A 181 11.97 -15.63 19.39
N ALA A 182 12.98 -16.37 19.82
CA ALA A 182 12.94 -17.08 21.12
C ALA A 182 12.99 -16.15 22.34
N TYR A 183 13.47 -14.91 22.18
CA TYR A 183 13.64 -13.92 23.24
C TYR A 183 12.55 -12.84 23.22
N GLN A 184 11.75 -12.80 22.16
CA GLN A 184 10.75 -11.77 21.94
C GLN A 184 9.36 -12.40 21.88
N SER A 185 8.81 -12.70 23.03
CA SER A 185 7.44 -13.18 23.13
C SER A 185 6.50 -11.97 23.18
N PHE A 186 6.17 -11.42 22.02
CA PHE A 186 5.17 -10.36 21.93
C PHE A 186 3.80 -11.01 21.86
N GLY A 187 2.97 -10.77 22.87
CA GLY A 187 1.52 -11.00 22.89
C GLY A 187 1.04 -12.30 22.21
N SER A 188 -0.13 -12.70 22.57
CA SER A 188 -0.74 -13.90 22.04
C SER A 188 -1.11 -13.74 20.58
N THR A 189 -0.57 -14.56 19.73
CA THR A 189 -1.33 -15.13 18.58
C THR A 189 -0.47 -16.17 17.90
N SER A 190 -1.09 -17.17 17.33
CA SER A 190 -0.41 -18.19 16.54
C SER A 190 0.43 -17.52 15.46
N PRO A 191 1.75 -17.77 15.42
CA PRO A 191 2.59 -17.13 14.42
C PRO A 191 2.16 -17.61 13.02
N ILE A 192 2.08 -16.66 12.09
CA ILE A 192 1.90 -16.97 10.67
C ILE A 192 3.29 -17.08 10.07
N PHE A 193 3.57 -18.23 9.47
CA PHE A 193 4.83 -18.48 8.77
C PHE A 193 4.64 -18.24 7.28
N TYR A 194 5.54 -17.48 6.69
CA TYR A 194 5.63 -17.29 5.25
C TYR A 194 6.93 -17.92 4.78
N SER A 195 6.84 -18.81 3.80
CA SER A 195 7.99 -19.38 3.12
C SER A 195 7.92 -19.02 1.65
N TYR A 196 9.03 -18.54 1.11
CA TYR A 196 9.13 -18.14 -0.29
C TYR A 196 10.03 -19.14 -1.02
N PHE A 197 9.56 -19.60 -2.15
CA PHE A 197 10.24 -20.58 -2.97
C PHE A 197 10.43 -20.03 -4.39
N ASP A 198 11.56 -20.31 -4.98
CA ASP A 198 11.84 -20.01 -6.37
C ASP A 198 12.20 -21.30 -7.10
N SER A 199 11.79 -21.41 -8.37
CA SER A 199 12.05 -22.59 -9.17
C SER A 199 13.47 -22.52 -9.73
N ALA A 200 14.27 -23.56 -9.45
CA ALA A 200 15.65 -23.64 -9.92
C ALA A 200 15.77 -23.81 -11.45
N ASP A 201 14.75 -24.36 -12.07
CA ASP A 201 14.67 -24.62 -13.52
C ASP A 201 13.76 -23.64 -14.28
N GLY A 202 13.12 -22.73 -13.55
CA GLY A 202 12.20 -21.73 -14.10
C GLY A 202 10.78 -22.23 -14.37
N ASP A 203 10.47 -23.49 -14.04
CA ASP A 203 9.10 -24.02 -14.09
C ASP A 203 8.37 -23.75 -12.77
N HIS A 204 7.83 -22.53 -12.66
CA HIS A 204 7.11 -22.11 -11.47
C HIS A 204 5.76 -22.83 -11.30
N GLY A 205 5.10 -23.20 -12.40
CA GLY A 205 3.83 -23.91 -12.36
C GLY A 205 3.96 -25.32 -11.77
N ALA A 206 4.98 -26.07 -12.17
CA ALA A 206 5.24 -27.41 -11.62
C ALA A 206 5.62 -27.32 -10.12
N LEU A 207 6.44 -26.36 -9.74
CA LEU A 207 6.79 -26.12 -8.33
C LEU A 207 5.55 -25.75 -7.51
N ALA A 208 4.68 -24.90 -8.03
CA ALA A 208 3.44 -24.51 -7.36
C ALA A 208 2.53 -25.71 -7.08
N GLU A 209 2.35 -26.58 -8.08
CA GLU A 209 1.53 -27.81 -7.95
C GLU A 209 2.15 -28.78 -6.94
N GLU A 210 3.46 -28.96 -6.95
CA GLU A 210 4.18 -29.82 -6.02
C GLU A 210 4.06 -29.31 -4.58
N LEU A 211 4.28 -28.01 -4.35
CA LEU A 211 4.15 -27.38 -3.05
C LEU A 211 2.71 -27.41 -2.52
N ALA A 212 1.72 -27.16 -3.36
CA ALA A 212 0.31 -27.23 -2.99
C ALA A 212 -0.07 -28.66 -2.58
N THR A 213 0.41 -29.65 -3.32
CA THR A 213 0.17 -31.08 -3.01
C THR A 213 0.85 -31.48 -1.71
N ALA A 214 2.13 -31.16 -1.53
CA ALA A 214 2.88 -31.46 -0.32
C ALA A 214 2.30 -30.76 0.91
N GLY A 215 1.94 -29.48 0.78
CA GLY A 215 1.32 -28.72 1.85
C GLY A 215 -0.02 -29.28 2.27
N SER A 216 -0.91 -29.57 1.33
CA SER A 216 -2.21 -30.15 1.62
C SER A 216 -2.09 -31.53 2.34
N ALA A 217 -1.18 -32.38 1.89
CA ALA A 217 -0.94 -33.68 2.52
C ALA A 217 -0.39 -33.51 3.95
N TYR A 218 0.55 -32.60 4.17
CA TYR A 218 1.15 -32.38 5.48
C TYR A 218 0.16 -31.83 6.50
N PHE A 219 -0.62 -30.82 6.12
CA PHE A 219 -1.55 -30.14 7.03
C PHE A 219 -2.84 -30.94 7.25
N HIS A 220 -3.28 -31.72 6.27
CA HIS A 220 -4.45 -32.62 6.44
C HIS A 220 -4.24 -33.63 7.56
N ASP A 221 -3.05 -34.18 7.68
CA ASP A 221 -2.72 -35.23 8.63
C ASP A 221 -2.35 -34.70 10.04
N LYS A 222 -1.92 -33.44 10.14
CA LYS A 222 -1.40 -32.83 11.38
C LYS A 222 -2.32 -31.86 12.09
N SER A 223 -3.46 -31.54 11.51
CA SER A 223 -4.44 -30.63 12.15
C SER A 223 -5.60 -31.43 12.72
N PRO A 224 -5.56 -31.86 13.98
CA PRO A 224 -6.64 -32.68 14.59
C PRO A 224 -7.96 -31.93 14.71
N TYR A 225 -7.93 -30.58 14.56
CA TYR A 225 -9.12 -29.73 14.66
C TYR A 225 -9.46 -28.98 13.35
N GLY A 226 -8.77 -29.26 12.23
CA GLY A 226 -9.01 -28.59 10.96
C GLY A 226 -8.65 -27.08 10.93
N LEU A 227 -7.91 -26.60 11.93
CA LEU A 227 -7.63 -25.17 12.13
C LEU A 227 -6.29 -24.71 11.55
N ALA A 228 -5.52 -25.60 10.92
CA ALA A 228 -4.33 -25.17 10.19
C ALA A 228 -4.77 -24.58 8.85
N PHE A 229 -4.79 -23.27 8.75
CA PHE A 229 -5.00 -22.57 7.48
C PHE A 229 -3.68 -22.61 6.71
N TYR A 230 -3.71 -23.32 5.61
CA TYR A 230 -2.65 -23.33 4.61
C TYR A 230 -3.12 -22.52 3.42
N SER A 231 -2.38 -21.51 3.04
CA SER A 231 -2.63 -20.73 1.84
C SER A 231 -1.36 -20.72 0.98
N PHE A 232 -1.50 -21.12 -0.25
CA PHE A 232 -0.45 -21.03 -1.25
C PHE A 232 -0.80 -19.92 -2.24
N ASN A 233 0.15 -18.99 -2.46
CA ASN A 233 -0.02 -17.91 -3.40
C ASN A 233 1.09 -17.99 -4.47
N ASP A 234 0.70 -18.25 -5.70
CA ASP A 234 1.58 -18.11 -6.84
C ASP A 234 1.63 -16.64 -7.27
N TYR A 235 2.70 -15.95 -6.84
CA TYR A 235 2.89 -14.54 -7.16
C TYR A 235 3.20 -14.30 -8.63
N ILE A 236 3.73 -15.28 -9.34
CA ILE A 236 4.05 -15.16 -10.77
C ILE A 236 2.76 -15.23 -11.57
N GLU A 237 1.91 -16.20 -11.30
CA GLU A 237 0.59 -16.29 -11.92
C GLU A 237 -0.26 -15.05 -11.62
N GLN A 238 -0.24 -14.57 -10.38
CA GLN A 238 -0.96 -13.36 -9.99
C GLN A 238 -0.42 -12.12 -10.71
N ARG A 239 0.90 -11.98 -10.83
CA ARG A 239 1.53 -10.88 -11.58
C ARG A 239 1.16 -10.96 -13.06
N ASP A 240 1.22 -12.12 -13.66
CA ASP A 240 0.92 -12.32 -15.08
C ASP A 240 -0.57 -12.07 -15.36
N SER A 241 -1.46 -12.49 -14.46
CA SER A 241 -2.88 -12.16 -14.51
C SER A 241 -3.13 -10.65 -14.44
N ASN A 242 -2.48 -9.96 -13.51
CA ASN A 242 -2.59 -8.51 -13.39
C ASN A 242 -2.03 -7.78 -14.62
N GLN A 243 -0.92 -8.27 -15.20
CA GLN A 243 -0.38 -7.73 -16.46
C GLN A 243 -1.31 -7.96 -17.64
N MET A 244 -1.98 -9.12 -17.69
CA MET A 244 -2.99 -9.40 -18.71
C MET A 244 -4.16 -8.41 -18.63
N ILE A 245 -4.69 -8.16 -17.43
CA ILE A 245 -5.76 -7.18 -17.20
C ILE A 245 -5.32 -5.79 -17.64
N ALA A 246 -4.13 -5.36 -17.24
CA ALA A 246 -3.57 -4.07 -17.64
C ALA A 246 -3.41 -3.97 -19.18
N THR A 247 -2.96 -5.05 -19.83
CA THR A 247 -2.81 -5.11 -21.29
C THR A 247 -4.15 -4.98 -21.99
N VAL A 248 -5.18 -5.70 -21.52
CA VAL A 248 -6.53 -5.62 -22.09
C VAL A 248 -7.09 -4.19 -21.96
N VAL A 249 -6.95 -3.57 -20.79
CA VAL A 249 -7.39 -2.17 -20.56
C VAL A 249 -6.64 -1.22 -21.51
N ASN A 250 -5.32 -1.37 -21.64
CA ASN A 250 -4.53 -0.54 -22.55
C ASN A 250 -4.96 -0.68 -24.01
N VAL A 251 -5.24 -1.91 -24.46
CA VAL A 251 -5.75 -2.15 -25.83
C VAL A 251 -7.10 -1.48 -26.06
N PHE A 252 -8.03 -1.58 -25.10
CA PHE A 252 -9.32 -0.87 -25.18
C PHE A 252 -9.14 0.64 -25.22
N CYS A 253 -8.30 1.21 -24.35
CA CYS A 253 -8.00 2.64 -24.35
C CYS A 253 -7.40 3.08 -25.69
N LEU A 254 -6.48 2.31 -26.26
CA LEU A 254 -5.86 2.59 -27.56
C LEU A 254 -6.91 2.56 -28.69
N LEU A 255 -7.75 1.53 -28.74
CA LEU A 255 -8.82 1.44 -29.74
C LEU A 255 -9.77 2.63 -29.63
N PHE A 256 -10.16 3.01 -28.43
CA PHE A 256 -11.02 4.17 -28.21
C PHE A 256 -10.33 5.47 -28.65
N ALA A 257 -9.06 5.65 -28.35
CA ALA A 257 -8.28 6.80 -28.81
C ALA A 257 -8.20 6.87 -30.34
N VAL A 258 -8.02 5.72 -31.03
CA VAL A 258 -8.00 5.65 -32.50
C VAL A 258 -9.36 6.06 -33.07
N ILE A 259 -10.46 5.58 -32.51
CA ILE A 259 -11.81 5.96 -32.95
C ILE A 259 -12.03 7.47 -32.79
N LEU A 260 -11.66 8.05 -31.65
CA LEU A 260 -11.75 9.48 -31.42
C LEU A 260 -10.88 10.28 -32.40
N ALA A 261 -9.67 9.81 -32.69
CA ALA A 261 -8.80 10.43 -33.66
C ALA A 261 -9.40 10.41 -35.08
N LEU A 262 -10.05 9.31 -35.50
CA LEU A 262 -10.73 9.22 -36.79
C LEU A 262 -11.93 10.20 -36.88
N ILE A 263 -12.71 10.31 -35.81
CA ILE A 263 -13.83 11.27 -35.72
C ILE A 263 -13.30 12.70 -35.81
N ALA A 264 -12.23 13.01 -35.05
CA ALA A 264 -11.60 14.34 -35.08
C ALA A 264 -11.06 14.67 -36.48
N MET A 265 -10.43 13.70 -37.14
CA MET A 265 -9.92 13.85 -38.51
C MET A 265 -11.04 14.10 -39.53
N ALA A 266 -12.16 13.37 -39.42
CA ALA A 266 -13.33 13.56 -40.28
C ALA A 266 -13.93 14.97 -40.07
N ASN A 267 -14.05 15.43 -38.83
CA ASN A 267 -14.55 16.76 -38.50
C ASN A 267 -13.60 17.88 -39.00
N ALA A 268 -12.29 17.69 -38.84
CA ALA A 268 -11.28 18.64 -39.37
C ALA A 268 -11.37 18.73 -40.91
N PHE A 269 -11.44 17.57 -41.60
CA PHE A 269 -11.60 17.53 -43.05
C PHE A 269 -12.88 18.25 -43.51
N ASN A 270 -14.00 18.03 -42.86
CA ASN A 270 -15.26 18.71 -43.18
C ASN A 270 -15.14 20.24 -42.97
N THR A 271 -14.52 20.67 -41.87
CA THR A 271 -14.32 22.08 -41.57
C THR A 271 -13.43 22.77 -42.59
N VAL A 272 -12.30 22.15 -42.99
CA VAL A 272 -11.38 22.69 -44.00
C VAL A 272 -12.08 22.74 -45.36
N THR A 273 -12.79 21.69 -45.73
CA THR A 273 -13.53 21.64 -47.02
C THR A 273 -14.57 22.74 -47.10
N ASN A 274 -15.39 22.95 -46.05
CA ASN A 274 -16.37 24.01 -45.99
C ASN A 274 -15.73 25.40 -46.07
N SER A 275 -14.63 25.63 -45.38
CA SER A 275 -13.87 26.88 -45.44
C SER A 275 -13.38 27.18 -46.86
N LEU A 276 -12.85 26.19 -47.58
CA LEU A 276 -12.40 26.33 -48.95
C LEU A 276 -13.56 26.63 -49.92
N ILE A 277 -14.71 25.99 -49.74
CA ILE A 277 -15.92 26.22 -50.57
C ILE A 277 -16.43 27.65 -50.35
N LEU A 278 -16.52 28.14 -49.15
CA LEU A 278 -16.98 29.50 -48.83
C LEU A 278 -16.07 30.59 -49.41
N ARG A 279 -14.75 30.33 -49.41
CA ARG A 279 -13.74 31.30 -49.91
C ARG A 279 -13.34 31.09 -51.38
N ARG A 280 -14.07 30.27 -52.14
CA ARG A 280 -13.75 29.93 -53.54
C ARG A 280 -13.63 31.15 -54.47
N ARG A 281 -14.43 32.18 -54.24
CA ARG A 281 -14.37 33.45 -55.00
C ARG A 281 -13.04 34.21 -54.78
N GLU A 282 -12.61 34.29 -53.53
CA GLU A 282 -11.35 34.89 -53.16
C GLU A 282 -10.18 34.18 -53.80
N PHE A 283 -10.19 32.85 -53.80
CA PHE A 283 -9.16 32.04 -54.47
C PHE A 283 -9.17 32.17 -56.00
N ALA A 284 -10.35 32.35 -56.61
CA ALA A 284 -10.46 32.58 -58.03
C ALA A 284 -9.85 33.93 -58.43
N VAL A 285 -10.07 35.01 -57.62
CA VAL A 285 -9.44 36.28 -57.84
C VAL A 285 -7.93 36.22 -57.69
N MET A 286 -7.42 35.56 -56.64
CA MET A 286 -5.95 35.37 -56.46
C MET A 286 -5.33 34.58 -57.61
N LYS A 287 -6.02 33.58 -58.15
CA LYS A 287 -5.56 32.84 -59.33
C LYS A 287 -5.52 33.68 -60.60
N SER A 288 -6.48 34.58 -60.80
CA SER A 288 -6.52 35.51 -61.94
C SER A 288 -5.38 36.53 -61.92
N VAL A 289 -4.85 36.85 -60.74
CA VAL A 289 -3.68 37.73 -60.53
C VAL A 289 -2.36 36.98 -60.64
N GLY A 290 -2.37 35.63 -60.90
CA GLY A 290 -1.17 34.85 -61.17
C GLY A 290 -0.70 33.92 -60.03
N LEU A 291 -1.54 33.64 -59.05
CA LEU A 291 -1.22 32.66 -58.00
C LEU A 291 -1.03 31.27 -58.61
N SER A 292 0.17 30.67 -58.45
CA SER A 292 0.47 29.32 -58.93
C SER A 292 -0.20 28.26 -58.09
N ASN A 293 -0.46 27.07 -58.66
CA ASN A 293 -1.04 25.95 -57.90
C ASN A 293 -0.16 25.48 -56.74
N ARG A 294 1.15 25.69 -56.82
CA ARG A 294 2.09 25.34 -55.73
C ARG A 294 1.93 26.32 -54.54
N GLN A 295 1.84 27.59 -54.84
CA GLN A 295 1.61 28.63 -53.81
C GLN A 295 0.23 28.45 -53.13
N PHE A 296 -0.80 28.13 -53.93
CA PHE A 296 -2.13 27.83 -53.38
C PHE A 296 -2.10 26.66 -52.40
N ARG A 297 -1.43 25.53 -52.76
CA ARG A 297 -1.30 24.36 -51.87
C ARG A 297 -0.50 24.72 -50.62
N ALA A 298 0.57 25.50 -50.74
CA ALA A 298 1.36 25.91 -49.58
C ALA A 298 0.49 26.75 -48.61
N MET A 299 -0.24 27.74 -49.14
CA MET A 299 -1.13 28.59 -48.33
C MET A 299 -2.20 27.76 -47.58
N VAL A 300 -2.86 26.82 -48.26
CA VAL A 300 -3.85 25.94 -47.60
C VAL A 300 -3.18 25.06 -46.54
N ALA A 301 -1.99 24.52 -46.81
CA ALA A 301 -1.25 23.73 -45.84
C ALA A 301 -0.84 24.52 -44.62
N GLU A 302 -0.36 25.78 -44.78
CA GLU A 302 -0.05 26.67 -43.66
C GLU A 302 -1.30 26.99 -42.81
N GLU A 303 -2.46 27.22 -43.45
CA GLU A 303 -3.72 27.43 -42.75
C GLU A 303 -4.12 26.17 -41.95
N CYS A 304 -4.02 24.98 -42.54
CA CYS A 304 -4.27 23.73 -41.82
C CYS A 304 -3.33 23.52 -40.63
N VAL A 305 -2.06 23.76 -40.78
CA VAL A 305 -1.06 23.68 -39.70
C VAL A 305 -1.39 24.66 -38.57
N ALA A 306 -1.75 25.91 -38.93
CA ALA A 306 -2.16 26.89 -37.94
C ALA A 306 -3.40 26.46 -37.13
N TRP A 307 -4.38 25.85 -37.78
CA TRP A 307 -5.55 25.26 -37.10
C TRP A 307 -5.16 24.07 -36.19
N CYS A 308 -4.29 23.19 -36.67
CA CYS A 308 -3.78 22.07 -35.87
C CYS A 308 -3.05 22.54 -34.59
N ILE A 309 -2.18 23.55 -34.71
CA ILE A 309 -1.45 24.10 -33.56
C ILE A 309 -2.41 24.75 -32.57
N ARG A 310 -3.39 25.52 -33.06
CA ARG A 310 -4.43 26.16 -32.20
C ARG A 310 -5.27 25.12 -31.44
N GLY A 311 -5.47 23.93 -31.97
CA GLY A 311 -6.17 22.86 -31.28
C GLY A 311 -5.26 22.02 -30.39
N LEU A 312 -4.04 21.71 -30.87
CA LEU A 312 -3.10 20.84 -30.18
C LEU A 312 -2.60 21.46 -28.86
N VAL A 313 -2.22 22.74 -28.88
CA VAL A 313 -1.68 23.40 -27.68
C VAL A 313 -2.67 23.39 -26.52
N PRO A 314 -3.91 23.90 -26.66
CA PRO A 314 -4.87 23.82 -25.56
C PRO A 314 -5.28 22.39 -25.24
N GLY A 315 -5.32 21.47 -26.21
CA GLY A 315 -5.61 20.06 -25.98
C GLY A 315 -4.57 19.36 -25.12
N VAL A 316 -3.28 19.59 -25.36
CA VAL A 316 -2.19 19.06 -24.54
C VAL A 316 -2.24 19.64 -23.14
N LEU A 317 -2.42 20.96 -23.00
CA LEU A 317 -2.51 21.61 -21.70
C LEU A 317 -3.70 21.08 -20.87
N LEU A 318 -4.85 20.90 -21.52
CA LEU A 318 -6.02 20.34 -20.86
C LEU A 318 -5.80 18.87 -20.45
N SER A 319 -5.16 18.08 -21.30
CA SER A 319 -4.83 16.69 -20.99
C SER A 319 -3.88 16.58 -19.80
N LEU A 320 -2.84 17.42 -19.73
CA LEU A 320 -1.93 17.50 -18.59
C LEU A 320 -2.67 17.89 -17.31
N PHE A 321 -3.55 18.89 -17.40
CA PHE A 321 -4.34 19.33 -16.27
C PHE A 321 -5.27 18.23 -15.74
N VAL A 322 -5.99 17.55 -16.63
CA VAL A 322 -6.87 16.42 -16.24
C VAL A 322 -6.05 15.26 -15.66
N SER A 323 -4.90 14.93 -16.26
CA SER A 323 -4.01 13.89 -15.72
C SER A 323 -3.50 14.23 -14.32
N PHE A 324 -3.18 15.49 -14.08
CA PHE A 324 -2.76 15.97 -12.75
C PHE A 324 -3.91 15.88 -11.73
N LEU A 325 -5.12 16.28 -12.11
CA LEU A 325 -6.29 16.14 -11.23
C LEU A 325 -6.60 14.68 -10.90
N LEU A 326 -6.55 13.79 -11.89
CA LEU A 326 -6.76 12.36 -11.67
C LEU A 326 -5.69 11.79 -10.74
N TRP A 327 -4.42 12.17 -10.95
CA TRP A 327 -3.35 11.77 -10.07
C TRP A 327 -3.57 12.28 -8.63
N GLN A 328 -4.00 13.52 -8.45
CA GLN A 328 -4.28 14.08 -7.13
C GLN A 328 -5.40 13.33 -6.40
N VAL A 329 -6.46 12.94 -7.12
CA VAL A 329 -7.56 12.13 -6.55
C VAL A 329 -7.08 10.73 -6.18
N ILE A 330 -6.31 10.09 -7.07
CA ILE A 330 -5.81 8.72 -6.84
C ILE A 330 -4.73 8.70 -5.75
N SER A 331 -3.83 9.69 -5.74
CA SER A 331 -2.77 9.79 -4.73
C SER A 331 -3.30 10.07 -3.32
N GLY A 332 -4.50 10.65 -3.19
CA GLY A 332 -5.21 10.76 -1.91
C GLY A 332 -5.74 9.42 -1.40
N SER A 333 -5.91 8.43 -2.29
CA SER A 333 -6.40 7.09 -1.94
C SER A 333 -5.30 6.04 -1.93
N VAL A 334 -4.19 6.29 -2.62
CA VAL A 334 -3.03 5.38 -2.73
C VAL A 334 -1.76 6.22 -2.60
N THR A 335 -1.18 6.23 -1.40
CA THR A 335 0.07 6.96 -1.15
C THR A 335 1.25 6.24 -1.82
N GLY A 336 2.24 7.03 -2.26
CA GLY A 336 3.44 6.49 -2.89
C GLY A 336 3.40 6.33 -4.41
N LEU A 337 2.34 6.81 -5.10
CA LEU A 337 2.31 6.85 -6.55
C LEU A 337 3.04 8.10 -7.06
N PRO A 338 4.24 7.98 -7.65
CA PRO A 338 4.90 9.11 -8.25
C PRO A 338 4.10 9.60 -9.47
N PHE A 339 3.98 10.92 -9.64
CA PHE A 339 3.42 11.47 -10.87
C PHE A 339 4.40 11.25 -12.02
N THR A 340 4.11 10.26 -12.85
CA THR A 340 4.88 10.00 -14.08
C THR A 340 4.04 10.39 -15.28
N LEU A 341 4.59 11.26 -16.13
CA LEU A 341 3.96 11.58 -17.41
C LEU A 341 4.16 10.41 -18.37
N PRO A 342 3.11 9.86 -18.97
CA PRO A 342 3.24 8.86 -20.02
C PRO A 342 3.77 9.55 -21.30
N TRP A 343 5.00 9.30 -21.63
CA TRP A 343 5.62 9.76 -22.88
C TRP A 343 5.51 8.71 -23.97
#